data_7add4627fd861079a95560c9bfd0114d
#
_entry.id   7add4627fd861079a95560c9bfd0114d
#
_cell.length_a   1.000
_cell.length_b   1.000
_cell.length_c   1.000
_cell.angle_alpha   90.00
_cell.angle_beta   90.00
_cell.angle_gamma   90.00
#
_symmetry.space_group_name_H-M   'P 1'
#
loop_
_entity.id
_entity.type
_entity.pdbx_description
1 polymer ?
#
loop_
_entity_poly.entity_id
_entity_poly.type
_entity_poly.pdbx_seq_one_letter_code
_entity_poly.pdbx_strand_id
1 'polypeptide(L)'
;MFNHGRYEQASGAFRRAGREREAKICDAYLLQEKAEFISTTADTARTRAFVTAATAFSSCARNSPPDYVNERRTCYQAAGDCYSNAHDTKNAGDSYRLAELYTEAACAYHEGEHFDDMVKIIIKHKKDLDDGLYTQLITDARLHYFKVCFNGRFVSEDL
;
A
#
# COMPACT_ATOMS: atom_id res chain seq x y z
N MET A 1 -2.84 23.71 12.00
CA MET A 1 -3.18 23.29 13.39
C MET A 1 -3.59 21.81 13.33
N PHE A 2 -2.76 20.93 13.79
CA PHE A 2 -2.85 19.48 13.50
C PHE A 2 -3.77 18.77 14.49
N ASN A 3 -4.51 17.77 14.00
CA ASN A 3 -5.56 17.02 14.70
C ASN A 3 -5.05 16.03 15.77
N HIS A 4 -3.84 16.19 16.26
CA HIS A 4 -3.12 15.22 17.12
C HIS A 4 -3.92 14.72 18.33
N GLY A 5 -4.80 15.53 18.90
CA GLY A 5 -5.65 15.11 20.02
C GLY A 5 -6.96 14.42 19.62
N ARG A 6 -7.34 14.44 18.35
CA ARG A 6 -8.66 13.92 17.97
C ARG A 6 -8.73 12.40 17.91
N TYR A 7 -7.72 11.76 17.33
CA TYR A 7 -7.70 10.29 17.25
C TYR A 7 -7.51 9.63 18.63
N GLU A 8 -6.69 10.23 19.50
CA GLU A 8 -6.52 9.73 20.86
C GLU A 8 -7.81 9.86 21.67
N GLN A 9 -8.46 11.02 21.61
CA GLN A 9 -9.74 11.23 22.28
C GLN A 9 -10.83 10.32 21.72
N ALA A 10 -10.90 10.16 20.40
CA ALA A 10 -11.86 9.28 19.73
C ALA A 10 -11.64 7.82 20.13
N SER A 11 -10.40 7.34 20.11
CA SER A 11 -10.05 5.98 20.54
C SER A 11 -10.50 5.72 21.98
N GLY A 12 -10.18 6.65 22.90
CA GLY A 12 -10.64 6.56 24.29
C GLY A 12 -12.16 6.57 24.43
N ALA A 13 -12.87 7.38 23.64
CA ALA A 13 -14.32 7.42 23.66
C ALA A 13 -14.93 6.10 23.12
N PHE A 14 -14.40 5.56 22.03
CA PHE A 14 -14.86 4.28 21.48
C PHE A 14 -14.62 3.11 22.45
N ARG A 15 -13.47 3.05 23.14
CA ARG A 15 -13.23 2.03 24.17
C ARG A 15 -14.23 2.12 25.32
N ARG A 16 -14.53 3.33 25.83
CA ARG A 16 -15.55 3.50 26.88
C ARG A 16 -16.96 3.08 26.41
N ALA A 17 -17.23 3.18 25.10
CA ALA A 17 -18.50 2.76 24.50
C ALA A 17 -18.51 1.26 24.11
N GLY A 18 -17.46 0.49 24.41
CA GLY A 18 -17.35 -0.92 24.04
C GLY A 18 -17.11 -1.16 22.53
N ARG A 19 -16.76 -0.10 21.79
CA ARG A 19 -16.52 -0.13 20.32
C ARG A 19 -15.03 -0.31 20.02
N GLU A 20 -14.51 -1.47 20.37
CA GLU A 20 -13.08 -1.77 20.32
C GLU A 20 -12.51 -1.76 18.89
N ARG A 21 -13.31 -2.13 17.90
CA ARG A 21 -12.90 -2.11 16.49
C ARG A 21 -12.59 -0.69 16.02
N GLU A 22 -13.50 0.24 16.24
CA GLU A 22 -13.34 1.64 15.88
C GLU A 22 -12.21 2.32 16.66
N ALA A 23 -12.02 1.91 17.91
CA ALA A 23 -10.89 2.37 18.69
C ALA A 23 -9.56 1.96 18.07
N LYS A 24 -9.43 0.71 17.59
CA LYS A 24 -8.22 0.23 16.90
C LYS A 24 -7.95 0.97 15.58
N ILE A 25 -8.98 1.33 14.83
CA ILE A 25 -8.83 2.14 13.61
C ILE A 25 -8.30 3.53 13.98
N CYS A 26 -8.83 4.17 15.03
CA CYS A 26 -8.31 5.44 15.52
C CYS A 26 -6.84 5.33 15.99
N ASP A 27 -6.47 4.23 16.66
CA ASP A 27 -5.08 3.97 17.05
C ASP A 27 -4.15 3.83 15.84
N ALA A 28 -4.61 3.20 14.75
CA ALA A 28 -3.83 3.10 13.51
C ALA A 28 -3.59 4.48 12.87
N TYR A 29 -4.61 5.35 12.85
CA TYR A 29 -4.44 6.74 12.40
C TYR A 29 -3.49 7.53 13.30
N LEU A 30 -3.52 7.30 14.61
CA LEU A 30 -2.58 7.93 15.54
C LEU A 30 -1.13 7.49 15.29
N LEU A 31 -0.92 6.23 14.92
CA LEU A 31 0.40 5.72 14.53
C LEU A 31 0.89 6.36 13.23
N GLN A 32 0.00 6.55 12.25
CA GLN A 32 0.31 7.25 11.01
C GLN A 32 0.70 8.70 11.28
N GLU A 33 -0.09 9.45 12.03
CA GLU A 33 0.25 10.82 12.43
C GLU A 33 1.63 10.90 13.09
N LYS A 34 1.92 9.99 14.03
CA LYS A 34 3.23 9.95 14.69
C LYS A 34 4.37 9.70 13.68
N ALA A 35 4.16 8.85 12.68
CA ALA A 35 5.15 8.60 11.63
C ALA A 35 5.39 9.85 10.77
N GLU A 36 4.35 10.63 10.46
CA GLU A 36 4.43 11.87 9.69
C GLU A 36 5.23 12.97 10.42
N PHE A 37 5.21 12.97 11.77
CA PHE A 37 5.97 13.94 12.58
C PHE A 37 7.45 13.59 12.73
N ILE A 38 7.86 12.37 12.41
CA ILE A 38 9.29 12.02 12.45
C ILE A 38 10.02 12.77 11.34
N SER A 39 11.12 13.43 11.71
CA SER A 39 11.95 14.19 10.78
C SER A 39 12.39 13.33 9.59
N THR A 40 12.38 13.91 8.39
CA THR A 40 12.90 13.28 7.17
C THR A 40 14.39 12.91 7.27
N THR A 41 15.14 13.54 8.16
CA THR A 41 16.54 13.20 8.42
C THR A 41 16.69 11.90 9.23
N ALA A 42 15.65 11.44 9.90
CA ALA A 42 15.61 10.16 10.63
C ALA A 42 14.90 9.07 9.79
N ASP A 43 15.35 8.88 8.56
CA ASP A 43 14.72 8.05 7.55
C ASP A 43 14.37 6.62 8.03
N THR A 44 15.33 5.92 8.65
CA THR A 44 15.09 4.55 9.17
C THR A 44 14.00 4.51 10.24
N ALA A 45 13.96 5.50 11.14
CA ALA A 45 12.95 5.56 12.20
C ALA A 45 11.57 5.88 11.60
N ARG A 46 11.52 6.79 10.64
CA ARG A 46 10.32 7.18 9.91
C ARG A 46 9.74 6.02 9.11
N THR A 47 10.56 5.32 8.33
CA THR A 47 10.19 4.11 7.58
C THR A 47 9.59 3.06 8.50
N ARG A 48 10.25 2.75 9.62
CA ARG A 48 9.74 1.78 10.61
C ARG A 48 8.40 2.21 11.22
N ALA A 49 8.21 3.49 11.49
CA ALA A 49 6.96 4.01 12.03
C ALA A 49 5.81 3.88 11.02
N PHE A 50 6.05 4.17 9.74
CA PHE A 50 5.06 3.96 8.68
C PHE A 50 4.72 2.47 8.48
N VAL A 51 5.70 1.57 8.51
CA VAL A 51 5.43 0.11 8.46
C VAL A 51 4.58 -0.33 9.64
N THR A 52 4.82 0.23 10.84
CA THR A 52 4.01 -0.08 12.03
C THR A 52 2.56 0.37 11.84
N ALA A 53 2.33 1.58 11.34
CA ALA A 53 0.99 2.09 11.04
C ALA A 53 0.29 1.25 9.95
N ALA A 54 1.00 0.93 8.85
CA ALA A 54 0.49 0.08 7.78
C ALA A 54 0.04 -1.30 8.27
N THR A 55 0.84 -1.91 9.13
CA THR A 55 0.52 -3.21 9.74
C THR A 55 -0.73 -3.11 10.63
N ALA A 56 -0.88 -2.03 11.39
CA ALA A 56 -2.07 -1.79 12.22
C ALA A 56 -3.33 -1.65 11.34
N PHE A 57 -3.30 -0.85 10.28
CA PHE A 57 -4.41 -0.72 9.33
C PHE A 57 -4.75 -2.04 8.65
N SER A 58 -3.76 -2.79 8.17
CA SER A 58 -3.96 -4.11 7.55
C SER A 58 -4.61 -5.10 8.53
N SER A 59 -4.25 -5.03 9.81
CA SER A 59 -4.87 -5.84 10.87
C SER A 59 -6.34 -5.42 11.09
N CYS A 60 -6.63 -4.12 11.15
CA CYS A 60 -8.00 -3.62 11.24
C CYS A 60 -8.85 -4.12 10.07
N ALA A 61 -8.36 -4.01 8.83
CA ALA A 61 -9.06 -4.47 7.64
C ALA A 61 -9.38 -5.97 7.67
N ARG A 62 -8.41 -6.80 8.08
CA ARG A 62 -8.60 -8.27 8.17
C ARG A 62 -9.59 -8.68 9.25
N ASN A 63 -9.65 -7.93 10.35
CA ASN A 63 -10.53 -8.21 11.48
C ASN A 63 -11.92 -7.55 11.35
N SER A 64 -12.14 -6.71 10.34
CA SER A 64 -13.46 -6.12 10.07
C SER A 64 -14.40 -7.18 9.51
N PRO A 65 -15.67 -7.23 9.96
CA PRO A 65 -16.66 -8.15 9.44
C PRO A 65 -16.86 -8.01 7.91
N PRO A 66 -17.26 -9.08 7.21
CA PRO A 66 -17.43 -9.06 5.74
C PRO A 66 -18.35 -7.96 5.24
N ASP A 67 -19.39 -7.64 5.98
CA ASP A 67 -20.39 -6.62 5.62
C ASP A 67 -19.86 -5.18 5.66
N TYR A 68 -18.72 -4.96 6.33
CA TYR A 68 -18.08 -3.65 6.44
C TYR A 68 -17.08 -3.39 5.30
N VAL A 69 -17.54 -3.55 4.05
CA VAL A 69 -16.70 -3.46 2.85
C VAL A 69 -15.96 -2.12 2.75
N ASN A 70 -16.69 -1.01 2.96
CA ASN A 70 -16.09 0.32 2.87
C ASN A 70 -15.01 0.56 3.93
N GLU A 71 -15.24 0.11 5.17
CA GLU A 71 -14.25 0.20 6.25
C GLU A 71 -12.99 -0.60 5.91
N ARG A 72 -13.15 -1.82 5.40
CA ARG A 72 -12.02 -2.67 4.97
C ARG A 72 -11.23 -2.01 3.85
N ARG A 73 -11.91 -1.46 2.83
CA ARG A 73 -11.26 -0.73 1.72
C ARG A 73 -10.48 0.47 2.23
N THR A 74 -11.10 1.31 3.08
CA THR A 74 -10.42 2.48 3.66
C THR A 74 -9.20 2.08 4.48
N CYS A 75 -9.29 1.03 5.29
CA CYS A 75 -8.14 0.54 6.06
C CYS A 75 -7.03 -0.02 5.16
N TYR A 76 -7.36 -0.77 4.10
CA TYR A 76 -6.34 -1.24 3.16
C TYR A 76 -5.73 -0.10 2.35
N GLN A 77 -6.52 0.91 1.95
CA GLN A 77 -5.98 2.13 1.33
C GLN A 77 -4.98 2.82 2.24
N ALA A 78 -5.35 3.10 3.49
CA ALA A 78 -4.46 3.72 4.47
C ALA A 78 -3.20 2.89 4.73
N ALA A 79 -3.30 1.56 4.72
CA ALA A 79 -2.14 0.69 4.78
C ALA A 79 -1.23 0.85 3.56
N GLY A 80 -1.80 0.92 2.35
CA GLY A 80 -1.07 1.17 1.11
C GLY A 80 -0.33 2.50 1.14
N ASP A 81 -0.99 3.57 1.57
CA ASP A 81 -0.39 4.92 1.71
C ASP A 81 0.79 4.90 2.69
N CYS A 82 0.65 4.20 3.82
CA CYS A 82 1.73 4.06 4.79
C CYS A 82 2.89 3.23 4.25
N TYR A 83 2.64 2.11 3.53
CA TYR A 83 3.70 1.32 2.90
C TYR A 83 4.42 2.11 1.80
N SER A 84 3.70 2.90 0.99
CA SER A 84 4.31 3.81 0.00
C SER A 84 5.24 4.83 0.67
N ASN A 85 4.81 5.45 1.77
CA ASN A 85 5.64 6.35 2.55
C ASN A 85 6.86 5.67 3.21
N ALA A 86 6.80 4.35 3.37
CA ALA A 86 7.92 3.52 3.84
C ALA A 86 8.80 2.99 2.70
N HIS A 87 8.51 3.33 1.44
CA HIS A 87 9.13 2.79 0.23
C HIS A 87 9.02 1.26 0.09
N ASP A 88 8.02 0.66 0.75
CA ASP A 88 7.69 -0.76 0.63
C ASP A 88 6.63 -0.95 -0.48
N THR A 89 7.08 -0.80 -1.72
CA THR A 89 6.24 -0.78 -2.93
C THR A 89 5.46 -2.08 -3.13
N LYS A 90 6.03 -3.22 -2.71
CA LYS A 90 5.35 -4.52 -2.82
C LYS A 90 4.14 -4.59 -1.90
N ASN A 91 4.31 -4.27 -0.63
CA ASN A 91 3.21 -4.28 0.34
C ASN A 91 2.21 -3.14 0.08
N ALA A 92 2.66 -2.00 -0.46
CA ALA A 92 1.78 -0.94 -0.93
C ALA A 92 0.86 -1.44 -2.05
N GLY A 93 1.42 -2.04 -3.10
CA GLY A 93 0.66 -2.61 -4.21
C GLY A 93 -0.34 -3.69 -3.76
N ASP A 94 0.08 -4.60 -2.88
CA ASP A 94 -0.79 -5.63 -2.31
C ASP A 94 -1.96 -5.02 -1.51
N SER A 95 -1.70 -3.96 -0.74
CA SER A 95 -2.71 -3.27 0.06
C SER A 95 -3.72 -2.51 -0.83
N TYR A 96 -3.23 -1.75 -1.82
CA TYR A 96 -4.10 -1.08 -2.79
C TYR A 96 -4.96 -2.07 -3.59
N ARG A 97 -4.39 -3.22 -3.99
CA ARG A 97 -5.16 -4.28 -4.65
C ARG A 97 -6.30 -4.81 -3.76
N LEU A 98 -6.07 -4.96 -2.46
CA LEU A 98 -7.09 -5.37 -1.49
C LEU A 98 -8.12 -4.27 -1.22
N ALA A 99 -7.76 -3.01 -1.43
CA ALA A 99 -8.66 -1.86 -1.41
C ALA A 99 -9.44 -1.69 -2.73
N GLU A 100 -9.17 -2.53 -3.74
CA GLU A 100 -9.71 -2.42 -5.11
C GLU A 100 -9.29 -1.12 -5.82
N LEU A 101 -8.14 -0.55 -5.43
CA LEU A 101 -7.48 0.61 -6.04
C LEU A 101 -6.44 0.08 -7.05
N TYR A 102 -6.90 -0.36 -8.21
CA TYR A 102 -6.07 -1.11 -9.16
C TYR A 102 -5.05 -0.23 -9.88
N THR A 103 -5.34 1.04 -10.08
CA THR A 103 -4.41 2.03 -10.64
C THR A 103 -3.24 2.25 -9.70
N GLU A 104 -3.52 2.52 -8.43
CA GLU A 104 -2.52 2.74 -7.39
C GLU A 104 -1.68 1.47 -7.16
N ALA A 105 -2.33 0.29 -7.19
CA ALA A 105 -1.62 -0.98 -7.09
C ALA A 105 -0.65 -1.20 -8.25
N ALA A 106 -1.08 -0.92 -9.48
CA ALA A 106 -0.24 -1.06 -10.67
C ALA A 106 0.96 -0.09 -10.63
N CYS A 107 0.73 1.17 -10.21
CA CYS A 107 1.79 2.17 -10.06
C CYS A 107 2.80 1.77 -8.98
N ALA A 108 2.34 1.28 -7.82
CA ALA A 108 3.23 0.85 -6.75
C ALA A 108 4.08 -0.37 -7.16
N TYR A 109 3.50 -1.34 -7.86
CA TYR A 109 4.25 -2.47 -8.40
C TYR A 109 5.25 -2.04 -9.48
N HIS A 110 4.89 -1.07 -10.34
CA HIS A 110 5.78 -0.52 -11.36
C HIS A 110 6.98 0.18 -10.71
N GLU A 111 6.75 1.03 -9.72
CA GLU A 111 7.80 1.74 -8.98
C GLU A 111 8.81 0.79 -8.33
N GLY A 112 8.34 -0.34 -7.81
CA GLY A 112 9.17 -1.38 -7.19
C GLY A 112 9.70 -2.44 -8.16
N GLU A 113 9.52 -2.27 -9.46
CA GLU A 113 9.91 -3.25 -10.49
C GLU A 113 9.28 -4.64 -10.32
N HIS A 114 8.12 -4.72 -9.63
CA HIS A 114 7.33 -5.95 -9.46
C HIS A 114 6.47 -6.23 -10.70
N PHE A 115 7.12 -6.39 -11.86
CA PHE A 115 6.44 -6.45 -13.16
C PHE A 115 5.47 -7.61 -13.29
N ASP A 116 5.73 -8.77 -12.66
CA ASP A 116 4.82 -9.91 -12.70
C ASP A 116 3.47 -9.62 -12.02
N ASP A 117 3.50 -8.95 -10.87
CA ASP A 117 2.29 -8.58 -10.14
C ASP A 117 1.57 -7.41 -10.83
N MET A 118 2.33 -6.45 -11.35
CA MET A 118 1.80 -5.36 -12.16
C MET A 118 1.04 -5.90 -13.38
N VAL A 119 1.65 -6.78 -14.17
CA VAL A 119 1.02 -7.35 -15.38
C VAL A 119 -0.25 -8.11 -15.05
N LYS A 120 -0.28 -8.90 -13.97
CA LYS A 120 -1.49 -9.59 -13.52
C LYS A 120 -2.64 -8.62 -13.24
N ILE A 121 -2.35 -7.50 -12.56
CA ILE A 121 -3.36 -6.48 -12.22
C ILE A 121 -3.88 -5.79 -13.48
N ILE A 122 -2.99 -5.25 -14.31
CA ILE A 122 -3.39 -4.44 -15.47
C ILE A 122 -4.13 -5.25 -16.53
N ILE A 123 -3.80 -6.53 -16.71
CA ILE A 123 -4.55 -7.41 -17.63
C ILE A 123 -5.95 -7.69 -17.07
N LYS A 124 -6.05 -8.04 -15.78
CA LYS A 124 -7.32 -8.41 -15.15
C LYS A 124 -8.28 -7.21 -15.01
N HIS A 125 -7.74 -6.05 -14.74
CA HIS A 125 -8.50 -4.83 -14.42
C HIS A 125 -8.31 -3.72 -15.46
N LYS A 126 -8.08 -4.10 -16.72
CA LYS A 126 -7.87 -3.14 -17.82
C LYS A 126 -8.94 -2.05 -17.92
N LYS A 127 -10.19 -2.39 -17.59
CA LYS A 127 -11.32 -1.46 -17.69
C LYS A 127 -11.32 -0.39 -16.60
N ASP A 128 -10.58 -0.63 -15.52
CA ASP A 128 -10.50 0.25 -14.35
C ASP A 128 -9.29 1.20 -14.46
N LEU A 129 -8.44 1.02 -15.49
CA LEU A 129 -7.27 1.85 -15.74
C LEU A 129 -7.51 2.80 -16.93
N ASP A 130 -6.86 3.95 -16.89
CA ASP A 130 -6.74 4.83 -18.06
C ASP A 130 -5.98 4.14 -19.20
N ASP A 131 -6.44 4.30 -20.44
CA ASP A 131 -5.83 3.66 -21.62
C ASP A 131 -4.38 4.10 -21.85
N GLY A 132 -4.05 5.36 -21.56
CA GLY A 132 -2.68 5.89 -21.65
C GLY A 132 -1.75 5.23 -20.65
N LEU A 133 -2.17 5.16 -19.39
CA LEU A 133 -1.44 4.49 -18.31
C LEU A 133 -1.26 3.00 -18.62
N TYR A 134 -2.34 2.31 -19.04
CA TYR A 134 -2.27 0.89 -19.41
C TYR A 134 -1.21 0.66 -20.51
N THR A 135 -1.22 1.49 -21.57
CA THR A 135 -0.28 1.36 -22.67
C THR A 135 1.16 1.58 -22.22
N GLN A 136 1.40 2.56 -21.35
CA GLN A 136 2.71 2.81 -20.76
C GLN A 136 3.20 1.60 -19.94
N LEU A 137 2.41 1.13 -18.99
CA LEU A 137 2.78 0.01 -18.11
C LEU A 137 3.05 -1.29 -18.86
N ILE A 138 2.25 -1.59 -19.90
CA ILE A 138 2.50 -2.76 -20.80
C ILE A 138 3.79 -2.60 -21.58
N THR A 139 4.10 -1.39 -22.05
CA THR A 139 5.33 -1.12 -22.80
C THR A 139 6.56 -1.31 -21.90
N ASP A 140 6.52 -0.79 -20.68
CA ASP A 140 7.59 -0.91 -19.70
C ASP A 140 7.82 -2.39 -19.29
N ALA A 141 6.73 -3.15 -19.08
CA ALA A 141 6.83 -4.58 -18.83
C ALA A 141 7.48 -5.35 -19.99
N ARG A 142 7.07 -5.08 -21.23
CA ARG A 142 7.67 -5.70 -22.42
C ARG A 142 9.16 -5.40 -22.53
N LEU A 143 9.55 -4.16 -22.27
CA LEU A 143 10.96 -3.75 -22.29
C LEU A 143 11.76 -4.47 -21.19
N HIS A 144 11.19 -4.59 -19.98
CA HIS A 144 11.81 -5.34 -18.89
C HIS A 144 12.05 -6.80 -19.27
N TYR A 145 11.01 -7.51 -19.71
CA TYR A 145 11.13 -8.92 -20.07
C TYR A 145 12.06 -9.14 -21.29
N PHE A 146 12.06 -8.22 -22.25
CA PHE A 146 13.01 -8.28 -23.36
C PHE A 146 14.46 -8.20 -22.87
N LYS A 147 14.77 -7.25 -21.97
CA LYS A 147 16.11 -7.11 -21.37
C LYS A 147 16.52 -8.36 -20.60
N VAL A 148 15.62 -8.94 -19.81
CA VAL A 148 15.89 -10.16 -19.05
C VAL A 148 16.19 -11.32 -19.97
N CYS A 149 15.39 -11.53 -21.02
CA CYS A 149 15.62 -12.60 -21.99
C CYS A 149 16.91 -12.41 -22.80
N PHE A 150 17.27 -11.16 -23.13
CA PHE A 150 18.47 -10.87 -23.89
C PHE A 150 19.73 -11.07 -23.06
N ASN A 151 19.76 -10.57 -21.82
CA ASN A 151 20.89 -10.75 -20.91
C ASN A 151 21.07 -12.22 -20.49
N GLY A 152 19.98 -13.00 -20.36
CA GLY A 152 20.03 -14.43 -20.06
C GLY A 152 20.65 -15.28 -21.16
N ARG A 153 20.62 -14.82 -22.42
CA ARG A 153 21.28 -15.53 -23.54
C ARG A 153 22.80 -15.35 -23.57
N PHE A 154 23.31 -14.21 -23.10
CA PHE A 154 24.75 -13.96 -23.07
C PHE A 154 25.49 -14.70 -21.95
N VAL A 155 24.79 -15.14 -20.88
CA VAL A 155 25.41 -15.90 -19.78
C VAL A 155 25.51 -17.40 -20.08
N SER A 156 24.80 -17.90 -21.09
CA SER A 156 24.79 -19.33 -21.45
C SER A 156 25.74 -19.72 -22.59
N GLU A 157 26.48 -18.77 -23.19
CA GLU A 157 27.43 -19.06 -24.27
C GLU A 157 28.91 -19.10 -23.81
N ASP A 158 29.19 -18.86 -22.51
CA ASP A 158 30.56 -18.89 -21.94
C ASP A 158 30.80 -20.08 -20.97
N LEU A 159 30.18 -21.26 -21.23
CA LEU A 159 30.49 -22.47 -20.50
C LEU A 159 30.86 -23.61 -21.46
#